data_27f0aa1eefda924aed3d94274db93cd2
#
_entry.id   27f0aa1eefda924aed3d94274db93cd2
#
_cell.length_a   1.000
_cell.length_b   1.000
_cell.length_c   1.000
_cell.angle_alpha   90.00
_cell.angle_beta   90.00
_cell.angle_gamma   90.00
#
_symmetry.space_group_name_H-M   'P 1'
#
loop_
_entity.id
_entity.type
_entity.pdbx_description
1 polymer ?
#
loop_
_entity_poly.entity_id
_entity_poly.type
_entity_poly.pdbx_seq_one_letter_code
_entity_poly.pdbx_strand_id
1 'polypeptide(L)'
;MNEYLKQYIELQKQFRETEGNPDSVRALYTFKEELEQSEDQQAKEVLVDVYDLLDFKKDAYELLCQIGNRSDKKTLKRLGTLKDYAENWGNHYALPKPKTPEETQNEKERRAQLGLPAFRYHPDPLDTGAFEESAEGVVCDCCGKMTHIFYTNPFFSVEDIAYLCPACIASGEAARKYDGSFQDDF
;
A
#
# COMPACT_ATOMS: atom_id res chain seq x y z
N MET A 1 -29.87 -16.57 7.34
CA MET A 1 -28.72 -15.67 7.15
C MET A 1 -27.69 -16.46 6.35
N ASN A 2 -27.28 -15.90 5.22
CA ASN A 2 -26.32 -16.47 4.28
C ASN A 2 -24.97 -16.70 4.98
N GLU A 3 -24.24 -17.73 4.60
CA GLU A 3 -22.93 -18.09 5.18
C GLU A 3 -21.87 -17.00 4.95
N TYR A 4 -21.78 -16.45 3.74
CA TYR A 4 -20.89 -15.32 3.44
C TYR A 4 -21.16 -14.10 4.31
N LEU A 5 -22.43 -13.76 4.54
CA LEU A 5 -22.79 -12.64 5.41
C LEU A 5 -22.41 -12.91 6.89
N LYS A 6 -22.52 -14.15 7.37
CA LYS A 6 -22.09 -14.50 8.73
C LYS A 6 -20.59 -14.34 8.89
N GLN A 7 -19.83 -14.85 7.92
CA GLN A 7 -18.36 -14.74 7.90
C GLN A 7 -17.92 -13.29 7.84
N TYR A 8 -18.55 -12.47 6.97
CA TYR A 8 -18.28 -11.05 6.90
C TYR A 8 -18.51 -10.32 8.23
N ILE A 9 -19.64 -10.57 8.89
CA ILE A 9 -19.96 -9.95 10.18
C ILE A 9 -18.88 -10.26 11.23
N GLU A 10 -18.39 -11.49 11.26
CA GLU A 10 -17.33 -11.89 12.20
C GLU A 10 -16.00 -11.20 11.86
N LEU A 11 -15.61 -11.18 10.59
CA LEU A 11 -14.39 -10.49 10.14
C LEU A 11 -14.46 -8.99 10.36
N GLN A 12 -15.61 -8.36 10.08
CA GLN A 12 -15.82 -6.93 10.34
C GLN A 12 -15.72 -6.61 11.84
N LYS A 13 -16.27 -7.47 12.70
CA LYS A 13 -16.18 -7.33 14.15
C LYS A 13 -14.71 -7.42 14.59
N GLN A 14 -13.98 -8.44 14.14
CA GLN A 14 -12.56 -8.61 14.44
C GLN A 14 -11.75 -7.41 13.96
N PHE A 15 -11.99 -6.92 12.74
CA PHE A 15 -11.32 -5.75 12.18
C PHE A 15 -11.52 -4.50 13.07
N ARG A 16 -12.75 -4.28 13.56
CA ARG A 16 -13.05 -3.14 14.44
C ARG A 16 -12.45 -3.27 15.83
N GLU A 17 -12.50 -4.46 16.42
CA GLU A 17 -11.96 -4.74 17.77
C GLU A 17 -10.43 -4.64 17.79
N THR A 18 -9.77 -4.91 16.67
CA THR A 18 -8.30 -4.86 16.54
C THR A 18 -7.80 -3.55 15.88
N GLU A 19 -8.70 -2.59 15.64
CA GLU A 19 -8.40 -1.31 14.96
C GLU A 19 -7.68 -1.52 13.62
N GLY A 20 -8.06 -2.59 12.90
CA GLY A 20 -7.49 -2.90 11.58
C GLY A 20 -6.04 -3.39 11.64
N ASN A 21 -5.69 -4.19 12.63
CA ASN A 21 -4.35 -4.77 12.68
C ASN A 21 -4.03 -5.64 11.44
N PRO A 22 -2.73 -5.91 11.14
CA PRO A 22 -2.34 -6.65 9.94
C PRO A 22 -3.01 -8.03 9.78
N ASP A 23 -3.28 -8.74 10.89
CA ASP A 23 -3.90 -10.06 10.83
C ASP A 23 -5.37 -9.98 10.41
N SER A 24 -6.12 -9.03 10.96
CA SER A 24 -7.53 -8.81 10.60
C SER A 24 -7.68 -8.31 9.15
N VAL A 25 -6.75 -7.45 8.69
CA VAL A 25 -6.72 -7.00 7.30
C VAL A 25 -6.40 -8.17 6.36
N ARG A 26 -5.42 -9.03 6.67
CA ARG A 26 -5.13 -10.24 5.88
C ARG A 26 -6.32 -11.18 5.78
N ALA A 27 -7.03 -11.40 6.89
CA ALA A 27 -8.23 -12.23 6.89
C ALA A 27 -9.33 -11.67 5.96
N LEU A 28 -9.54 -10.35 5.95
CA LEU A 28 -10.44 -9.69 5.02
C LEU A 28 -9.98 -9.82 3.57
N TYR A 29 -8.67 -9.75 3.29
CA TYR A 29 -8.14 -9.96 1.95
C TYR A 29 -8.31 -11.39 1.45
N THR A 30 -8.09 -12.39 2.31
CA THR A 30 -8.33 -13.79 1.95
C THR A 30 -9.81 -14.00 1.61
N PHE A 31 -10.70 -13.44 2.41
CA PHE A 31 -12.14 -13.53 2.17
C PHE A 31 -12.57 -12.75 0.91
N LYS A 32 -11.99 -11.58 0.65
CA LYS A 32 -12.17 -10.83 -0.59
C LYS A 32 -11.82 -11.68 -1.82
N GLU A 33 -10.64 -12.30 -1.82
CA GLU A 33 -10.14 -13.14 -2.91
C GLU A 33 -11.05 -14.37 -3.16
N GLU A 34 -11.61 -14.98 -2.10
CA GLU A 34 -12.60 -16.04 -2.18
C GLU A 34 -13.90 -15.56 -2.84
N LEU A 35 -14.41 -14.42 -2.40
CA LEU A 35 -15.64 -13.83 -2.96
C LEU A 35 -15.50 -13.41 -4.42
N GLU A 36 -14.33 -12.90 -4.82
CA GLU A 36 -14.03 -12.50 -6.21
C GLU A 36 -14.07 -13.67 -7.19
N GLN A 37 -13.77 -14.89 -6.72
CA GLN A 37 -13.82 -16.11 -7.53
C GLN A 37 -15.24 -16.72 -7.60
N SER A 38 -16.17 -16.22 -6.80
CA SER A 38 -17.52 -16.76 -6.70
C SER A 38 -18.47 -16.12 -7.72
N GLU A 39 -19.23 -16.96 -8.42
CA GLU A 39 -20.34 -16.50 -9.28
C GLU A 39 -21.67 -16.30 -8.52
N ASP A 40 -21.69 -16.66 -7.23
CA ASP A 40 -22.91 -16.54 -6.40
C ASP A 40 -23.28 -15.06 -6.19
N GLN A 41 -24.55 -14.75 -6.47
CA GLN A 41 -25.08 -13.39 -6.28
C GLN A 41 -24.94 -12.89 -4.84
N GLN A 42 -25.11 -13.77 -3.86
CA GLN A 42 -24.98 -13.43 -2.45
C GLN A 42 -23.52 -13.16 -2.06
N ALA A 43 -22.57 -13.87 -2.68
CA ALA A 43 -21.14 -13.59 -2.51
C ALA A 43 -20.80 -12.20 -3.08
N LYS A 44 -21.30 -11.86 -4.26
CA LYS A 44 -21.11 -10.55 -4.89
C LYS A 44 -21.68 -9.40 -4.06
N GLU A 45 -22.86 -9.61 -3.43
CA GLU A 45 -23.44 -8.62 -2.51
C GLU A 45 -22.56 -8.37 -1.28
N VAL A 46 -21.99 -9.43 -0.68
CA VAL A 46 -21.08 -9.32 0.44
C VAL A 46 -19.73 -8.73 0.02
N LEU A 47 -19.26 -9.03 -1.20
CA LEU A 47 -18.02 -8.45 -1.74
C LEU A 47 -18.07 -6.92 -1.82
N VAL A 48 -19.23 -6.34 -2.14
CA VAL A 48 -19.41 -4.87 -2.06
C VAL A 48 -19.13 -4.35 -0.65
N ASP A 49 -19.57 -5.07 0.37
CA ASP A 49 -19.35 -4.68 1.77
C ASP A 49 -17.87 -4.81 2.18
N VAL A 50 -17.19 -5.85 1.69
CA VAL A 50 -15.73 -6.05 1.91
C VAL A 50 -14.91 -4.97 1.21
N TYR A 51 -15.21 -4.66 -0.04
CA TYR A 51 -14.57 -3.56 -0.78
C TYR A 51 -14.75 -2.23 -0.04
N ASP A 52 -15.98 -1.94 0.42
CA ASP A 52 -16.28 -0.71 1.14
C ASP A 52 -15.52 -0.61 2.47
N LEU A 53 -15.39 -1.72 3.20
CA LEU A 53 -14.65 -1.80 4.47
C LEU A 53 -13.13 -1.62 4.28
N LEU A 54 -12.58 -2.12 3.18
CA LEU A 54 -11.16 -2.02 2.83
C LEU A 54 -10.82 -0.74 2.04
N ASP A 55 -11.77 0.18 1.88
CA ASP A 55 -11.65 1.43 1.13
C ASP A 55 -11.39 1.27 -0.39
N PHE A 56 -11.75 0.13 -0.99
CA PHE A 56 -11.84 -0.06 -2.44
C PHE A 56 -13.12 0.58 -2.98
N LYS A 57 -13.27 1.89 -2.85
CA LYS A 57 -14.52 2.59 -3.14
C LYS A 57 -14.95 2.52 -4.60
N LYS A 58 -13.99 2.55 -5.53
CA LYS A 58 -14.26 2.40 -6.96
C LYS A 58 -14.80 1.01 -7.26
N ASP A 59 -14.14 -0.05 -6.77
CA ASP A 59 -14.55 -1.43 -7.03
C ASP A 59 -15.91 -1.71 -6.38
N ALA A 60 -16.15 -1.21 -5.16
CA ALA A 60 -17.44 -1.29 -4.50
C ALA A 60 -18.57 -0.63 -5.34
N TYR A 61 -18.30 0.55 -5.89
CA TYR A 61 -19.26 1.27 -6.73
C TYR A 61 -19.54 0.52 -8.04
N GLU A 62 -18.49 0.09 -8.74
CA GLU A 62 -18.63 -0.62 -10.02
C GLU A 62 -19.41 -1.93 -9.86
N LEU A 63 -19.06 -2.73 -8.85
CA LEU A 63 -19.76 -3.97 -8.56
C LEU A 63 -21.23 -3.72 -8.16
N LEU A 64 -21.48 -2.74 -7.30
CA LEU A 64 -22.84 -2.39 -6.90
C LEU A 64 -23.69 -1.86 -8.09
N CYS A 65 -23.08 -1.20 -9.07
CA CYS A 65 -23.74 -0.81 -10.32
C CYS A 65 -24.18 -2.02 -11.16
N GLN A 66 -23.41 -3.11 -11.12
CA GLN A 66 -23.69 -4.33 -11.89
C GLN A 66 -24.79 -5.17 -11.24
N ILE A 67 -24.73 -5.36 -9.91
CA ILE A 67 -25.61 -6.29 -9.21
C ILE A 67 -26.79 -5.61 -8.50
N GLY A 68 -26.70 -4.31 -8.24
CA GLY A 68 -27.62 -3.58 -7.38
C GLY A 68 -29.01 -3.39 -7.97
N ASN A 69 -30.04 -3.62 -7.16
CA ASN A 69 -31.41 -3.30 -7.53
C ASN A 69 -31.64 -1.78 -7.46
N ARG A 70 -31.65 -1.12 -8.60
CA ARG A 70 -31.87 0.34 -8.71
C ARG A 70 -33.27 0.81 -8.31
N SER A 71 -34.21 -0.10 -8.02
CA SER A 71 -35.52 0.25 -7.46
C SER A 71 -35.51 0.32 -5.94
N ASP A 72 -34.44 -0.16 -5.28
CA ASP A 72 -34.31 -0.12 -3.83
C ASP A 72 -33.66 1.20 -3.38
N LYS A 73 -34.33 1.89 -2.45
CA LYS A 73 -33.84 3.18 -1.91
C LYS A 73 -32.50 3.08 -1.17
N LYS A 74 -32.22 1.93 -0.53
CA LYS A 74 -30.95 1.74 0.18
C LYS A 74 -29.79 1.61 -0.82
N THR A 75 -30.01 0.83 -1.87
CA THR A 75 -29.06 0.67 -2.98
C THR A 75 -28.78 2.00 -3.67
N LEU A 76 -29.81 2.79 -3.98
CA LEU A 76 -29.64 4.11 -4.58
C LEU A 76 -28.87 5.07 -3.69
N LYS A 77 -29.14 5.10 -2.39
CA LYS A 77 -28.39 5.94 -1.43
C LYS A 77 -26.92 5.52 -1.37
N ARG A 78 -26.66 4.20 -1.29
CA ARG A 78 -25.31 3.67 -1.25
C ARG A 78 -24.54 3.97 -2.54
N LEU A 79 -25.17 3.80 -3.69
CA LEU A 79 -24.58 4.18 -4.99
C LEU A 79 -24.20 5.67 -5.02
N GLY A 80 -25.06 6.56 -4.52
CA GLY A 80 -24.75 7.98 -4.43
C GLY A 80 -23.52 8.26 -3.58
N THR A 81 -23.43 7.65 -2.39
CA THR A 81 -22.27 7.82 -1.51
C THR A 81 -20.98 7.27 -2.13
N LEU A 82 -21.01 6.05 -2.68
CA LEU A 82 -19.84 5.41 -3.29
C LEU A 82 -19.39 6.15 -4.55
N LYS A 83 -20.33 6.69 -5.33
CA LYS A 83 -20.03 7.45 -6.54
C LYS A 83 -19.12 8.63 -6.29
N ASP A 84 -19.46 9.44 -5.29
CA ASP A 84 -18.66 10.64 -4.96
C ASP A 84 -17.21 10.27 -4.61
N TYR A 85 -17.00 9.18 -3.85
CA TYR A 85 -15.66 8.67 -3.53
C TYR A 85 -14.96 8.08 -4.75
N ALA A 86 -15.66 7.26 -5.54
CA ALA A 86 -15.11 6.60 -6.71
C ALA A 86 -14.63 7.60 -7.79
N GLU A 87 -15.40 8.66 -8.02
CA GLU A 87 -15.07 9.69 -9.02
C GLU A 87 -13.95 10.61 -8.57
N ASN A 88 -13.85 10.94 -7.28
CA ASN A 88 -12.84 11.88 -6.77
C ASN A 88 -11.54 11.21 -6.34
N TRP A 89 -11.60 9.98 -5.82
CA TRP A 89 -10.46 9.33 -5.16
C TRP A 89 -10.18 7.91 -5.67
N GLY A 90 -11.12 7.29 -6.39
CA GLY A 90 -10.99 5.90 -6.86
C GLY A 90 -10.76 4.92 -5.69
N ASN A 91 -9.64 4.19 -5.74
CA ASN A 91 -9.16 3.29 -4.68
C ASN A 91 -7.92 3.86 -3.95
N HIS A 92 -7.72 5.18 -4.00
CA HIS A 92 -6.50 5.82 -3.46
C HIS A 92 -6.27 5.52 -1.97
N TYR A 93 -7.34 5.41 -1.19
CA TYR A 93 -7.28 5.11 0.24
C TYR A 93 -7.45 3.63 0.58
N ALA A 94 -7.46 2.74 -0.44
CA ALA A 94 -7.58 1.32 -0.19
C ALA A 94 -6.47 0.83 0.76
N LEU A 95 -6.87 0.10 1.80
CA LEU A 95 -5.92 -0.47 2.75
C LEU A 95 -5.01 -1.45 2.01
N PRO A 96 -3.68 -1.33 2.09
CA PRO A 96 -2.77 -2.25 1.43
C PRO A 96 -2.85 -3.65 2.06
N LYS A 97 -2.68 -4.70 1.23
CA LYS A 97 -2.58 -6.07 1.74
C LYS A 97 -1.33 -6.21 2.61
N PRO A 98 -1.47 -6.54 3.90
CA PRO A 98 -0.31 -6.69 4.77
C PRO A 98 0.55 -7.87 4.33
N LYS A 99 1.85 -7.69 4.32
CA LYS A 99 2.82 -8.76 4.04
C LYS A 99 2.69 -9.89 5.07
N THR A 100 2.87 -11.12 4.62
CA THR A 100 2.96 -12.26 5.52
C THR A 100 4.26 -12.22 6.34
N PRO A 101 4.36 -12.96 7.46
CA PRO A 101 5.61 -13.07 8.19
C PRO A 101 6.78 -13.59 7.35
N GLU A 102 6.50 -14.51 6.40
CA GLU A 102 7.49 -15.06 5.47
C GLU A 102 7.97 -14.00 4.47
N GLU A 103 7.06 -13.27 3.83
CA GLU A 103 7.40 -12.15 2.94
C GLU A 103 8.21 -11.08 3.66
N THR A 104 7.83 -10.75 4.90
CA THR A 104 8.55 -9.79 5.73
C THR A 104 9.96 -10.29 6.07
N GLN A 105 10.14 -11.58 6.33
CA GLN A 105 11.44 -12.16 6.63
C GLN A 105 12.32 -12.21 5.37
N ASN A 106 11.77 -12.66 4.24
CA ASN A 106 12.47 -12.70 2.95
C ASN A 106 12.98 -11.31 2.55
N GLU A 107 12.17 -10.29 2.80
CA GLU A 107 12.54 -8.92 2.52
C GLU A 107 13.64 -8.40 3.44
N LYS A 108 13.62 -8.72 4.73
CA LYS A 108 14.73 -8.40 5.65
C LYS A 108 16.04 -9.05 5.20
N GLU A 109 15.98 -10.30 4.75
CA GLU A 109 17.14 -11.01 4.24
C GLU A 109 17.65 -10.39 2.94
N ARG A 110 16.77 -10.05 2.01
CA ARG A 110 17.11 -9.32 0.77
C ARG A 110 17.79 -7.98 1.09
N ARG A 111 17.24 -7.18 2.00
CA ARG A 111 17.84 -5.91 2.41
C ARG A 111 19.23 -6.10 3.03
N ALA A 112 19.39 -7.12 3.86
CA ALA A 112 20.70 -7.44 4.45
C ALA A 112 21.73 -7.83 3.38
N GLN A 113 21.33 -8.65 2.38
CA GLN A 113 22.19 -9.03 1.25
C GLN A 113 22.58 -7.82 0.38
N LEU A 114 21.68 -6.87 0.21
CA LEU A 114 21.92 -5.63 -0.53
C LEU A 114 22.69 -4.57 0.28
N GLY A 115 22.97 -4.83 1.55
CA GLY A 115 23.62 -3.88 2.43
C GLY A 115 22.81 -2.61 2.71
N LEU A 116 21.49 -2.69 2.57
CA LEU A 116 20.60 -1.56 2.83
C LEU A 116 20.51 -1.28 4.33
N PRO A 117 20.77 -0.05 4.78
CA PRO A 117 20.56 0.34 6.17
C PRO A 117 19.07 0.31 6.54
N ALA A 118 18.77 0.18 7.83
CA ALA A 118 17.41 0.29 8.32
C ALA A 118 16.99 1.77 8.36
N PHE A 119 15.93 2.10 7.63
CA PHE A 119 15.29 3.42 7.69
C PHE A 119 14.08 3.35 8.62
N ARG A 120 14.06 4.20 9.65
CA ARG A 120 13.03 4.18 10.69
C ARG A 120 11.63 4.42 10.12
N TYR A 121 11.49 5.34 9.17
CA TYR A 121 10.22 5.78 8.59
C TYR A 121 9.95 5.19 7.20
N HIS A 122 10.93 4.49 6.61
CA HIS A 122 10.83 3.79 5.34
C HIS A 122 11.33 2.35 5.50
N PRO A 123 10.54 1.47 6.11
CA PRO A 123 10.94 0.08 6.32
C PRO A 123 11.20 -0.68 5.01
N ASP A 124 10.58 -0.24 3.92
CA ASP A 124 10.62 -0.85 2.59
C ASP A 124 10.99 0.16 1.50
N PRO A 125 12.22 0.69 1.48
CA PRO A 125 12.59 1.80 0.61
C PRO A 125 12.66 1.41 -0.88
N LEU A 126 12.84 0.13 -1.23
CA LEU A 126 12.78 -0.35 -2.62
C LEU A 126 11.34 -0.48 -3.11
N ASP A 127 10.45 -1.05 -2.30
CA ASP A 127 9.04 -1.23 -2.67
C ASP A 127 8.27 0.10 -2.74
N THR A 128 8.70 1.09 -1.97
CA THR A 128 8.11 2.45 -2.04
C THR A 128 8.67 3.29 -3.18
N GLY A 129 9.67 2.79 -3.92
CA GLY A 129 10.33 3.53 -4.98
C GLY A 129 11.25 4.66 -4.49
N ALA A 130 11.53 4.74 -3.18
CA ALA A 130 12.48 5.73 -2.66
C ALA A 130 13.93 5.43 -3.07
N PHE A 131 14.20 4.18 -3.41
CA PHE A 131 15.46 3.74 -3.98
C PHE A 131 15.23 2.82 -5.17
N GLU A 132 16.15 2.87 -6.13
CA GLU A 132 16.17 1.97 -7.29
C GLU A 132 17.48 1.17 -7.35
N GLU A 133 17.40 0.01 -8.03
CA GLU A 133 18.56 -0.85 -8.32
C GLU A 133 19.10 -0.53 -9.72
N SER A 134 20.43 -0.39 -9.84
CA SER A 134 21.14 -0.27 -11.11
C SER A 134 22.00 -1.50 -11.36
N ALA A 135 21.78 -2.18 -12.47
CA ALA A 135 22.58 -3.34 -12.85
C ALA A 135 24.06 -2.98 -13.10
N GLU A 136 24.32 -1.83 -13.69
CA GLU A 136 25.68 -1.35 -14.00
C GLU A 136 26.34 -0.67 -12.80
N GLY A 137 25.54 -0.25 -11.83
CA GLY A 137 25.98 0.56 -10.71
C GLY A 137 26.16 2.02 -11.09
N VAL A 138 26.17 2.87 -10.07
CA VAL A 138 26.37 4.32 -10.17
C VAL A 138 27.39 4.77 -9.14
N VAL A 139 28.05 5.91 -9.37
CA VAL A 139 28.97 6.49 -8.38
C VAL A 139 28.22 7.46 -7.50
N CYS A 140 28.25 7.25 -6.19
CA CYS A 140 27.62 8.14 -5.22
C CYS A 140 28.36 9.49 -5.17
N ASP A 141 27.65 10.59 -5.43
CA ASP A 141 28.22 11.94 -5.39
C ASP A 141 28.73 12.34 -4.00
N CYS A 142 28.11 11.80 -2.96
CA CYS A 142 28.51 12.10 -1.58
C CYS A 142 29.84 11.45 -1.19
N CYS A 143 29.98 10.13 -1.34
CA CYS A 143 31.18 9.40 -0.86
C CYS A 143 32.11 8.92 -1.97
N GLY A 144 31.75 9.07 -3.25
CA GLY A 144 32.56 8.64 -4.40
C GLY A 144 32.64 7.13 -4.60
N LYS A 145 31.87 6.33 -3.86
CA LYS A 145 31.85 4.86 -3.98
C LYS A 145 30.83 4.39 -4.99
N MET A 146 31.15 3.32 -5.69
CA MET A 146 30.21 2.60 -6.54
C MET A 146 29.08 2.01 -5.65
N THR A 147 27.85 2.16 -6.11
CA THR A 147 26.67 1.56 -5.48
C THR A 147 25.73 1.04 -6.55
N HIS A 148 25.04 -0.08 -6.28
CA HIS A 148 23.99 -0.63 -7.15
C HIS A 148 22.59 -0.19 -6.72
N ILE A 149 22.48 0.55 -5.61
CA ILE A 149 21.23 1.10 -5.10
C ILE A 149 21.42 2.59 -4.86
N PHE A 150 20.50 3.39 -5.38
CA PHE A 150 20.56 4.85 -5.27
C PHE A 150 19.19 5.44 -4.99
N TYR A 151 19.19 6.63 -4.40
CA TYR A 151 17.98 7.37 -4.04
C TYR A 151 17.40 8.05 -5.28
N THR A 152 16.06 8.00 -5.43
CA THR A 152 15.32 8.45 -6.61
C THR A 152 14.45 9.67 -6.36
N ASN A 153 14.10 9.94 -5.10
CA ASN A 153 13.28 11.11 -4.76
C ASN A 153 14.11 12.40 -4.77
N PRO A 154 13.49 13.58 -4.88
CA PRO A 154 14.19 14.84 -4.87
C PRO A 154 15.07 15.06 -3.64
N PHE A 155 16.31 15.47 -3.89
CA PHE A 155 17.23 16.00 -2.88
C PHE A 155 17.50 17.47 -3.19
N PHE A 156 17.12 18.35 -2.29
CA PHE A 156 17.22 19.78 -2.46
C PHE A 156 18.56 20.28 -1.92
N SER A 157 19.44 20.72 -2.80
CA SER A 157 20.72 21.34 -2.47
C SER A 157 21.06 22.42 -3.49
N VAL A 158 22.08 23.25 -3.18
CA VAL A 158 22.61 24.24 -4.14
C VAL A 158 23.39 23.54 -5.27
N GLU A 159 24.03 22.43 -4.95
CA GLU A 159 24.76 21.62 -5.93
C GLU A 159 23.79 20.63 -6.61
N ASP A 160 24.04 20.35 -7.89
CA ASP A 160 23.28 19.36 -8.66
C ASP A 160 23.80 17.96 -8.32
N ILE A 161 22.98 17.18 -7.61
CA ILE A 161 23.32 15.86 -7.11
C ILE A 161 22.48 14.82 -7.85
N ALA A 162 23.15 13.92 -8.58
CA ALA A 162 22.47 12.89 -9.38
C ALA A 162 22.24 11.60 -8.58
N TYR A 163 23.23 11.11 -7.84
CA TYR A 163 23.19 9.81 -7.20
C TYR A 163 23.64 9.84 -5.75
N LEU A 164 22.79 9.36 -4.84
CA LEU A 164 23.12 9.20 -3.43
C LEU A 164 22.94 7.74 -3.00
N CYS A 165 23.97 7.14 -2.39
CA CYS A 165 23.85 5.78 -1.89
C CYS A 165 23.07 5.73 -0.56
N PRO A 166 22.41 4.59 -0.23
CA PRO A 166 21.63 4.43 0.99
C PRO A 166 22.43 4.73 2.27
N ALA A 167 23.72 4.40 2.31
CA ALA A 167 24.57 4.63 3.46
C ALA A 167 24.78 6.12 3.76
N CYS A 168 25.01 6.95 2.73
CA CYS A 168 25.18 8.40 2.89
C CYS A 168 23.90 9.10 3.33
N ILE A 169 22.72 8.57 2.92
CA ILE A 169 21.42 9.06 3.36
C ILE A 169 21.18 8.66 4.83
N ALA A 170 21.30 7.38 5.16
CA ALA A 170 21.04 6.87 6.49
C ALA A 170 21.95 7.49 7.57
N SER A 171 23.21 7.80 7.22
CA SER A 171 24.16 8.48 8.12
C SER A 171 23.92 9.99 8.23
N GLY A 172 23.08 10.57 7.35
CA GLY A 172 22.89 12.01 7.21
C GLY A 172 24.11 12.74 6.61
N GLU A 173 25.09 12.02 6.06
CA GLU A 173 26.30 12.61 5.50
C GLU A 173 26.01 13.43 4.25
N ALA A 174 25.09 12.95 3.40
CA ALA A 174 24.65 13.68 2.22
C ALA A 174 24.04 15.04 2.58
N ALA A 175 23.11 15.08 3.54
CA ALA A 175 22.50 16.32 4.00
C ALA A 175 23.54 17.30 4.58
N ARG A 176 24.45 16.81 5.40
CA ARG A 176 25.52 17.66 5.98
C ARG A 176 26.51 18.20 4.95
N LYS A 177 26.92 17.36 3.97
CA LYS A 177 27.93 17.75 2.97
C LYS A 177 27.43 18.84 2.04
N TYR A 178 26.16 18.74 1.64
CA TYR A 178 25.55 19.61 0.63
C TYR A 178 24.64 20.68 1.22
N ASP A 179 24.56 20.77 2.56
CA ASP A 179 23.57 21.61 3.24
C ASP A 179 22.15 21.43 2.67
N GLY A 180 21.84 20.16 2.39
CA GLY A 180 20.65 19.78 1.63
C GLY A 180 19.59 19.11 2.50
N SER A 181 18.37 19.01 1.94
CA SER A 181 17.24 18.34 2.55
C SER A 181 16.57 17.37 1.58
N PHE A 182 15.95 16.34 2.15
CA PHE A 182 15.11 15.40 1.39
C PHE A 182 13.68 15.94 1.34
N GLN A 183 12.96 15.54 0.30
CA GLN A 183 11.53 15.82 0.24
C GLN A 183 10.84 15.05 1.37
N ASP A 184 10.17 15.78 2.25
CA ASP A 184 9.23 15.17 3.21
C ASP A 184 7.88 15.04 2.48
N ASP A 185 7.50 13.83 2.12
CA ASP A 185 6.14 13.55 1.66
C ASP A 185 5.21 13.61 2.89
N PHE A 186 4.44 14.68 2.99
CA PHE A 186 3.36 14.85 3.96
C PHE A 186 2.05 14.27 3.44
#